data_165ef5d8bb938dbb61a05624b02db704
#
_entry.id   165ef5d8bb938dbb61a05624b02db704
#
_cell.length_a   1.000
_cell.length_b   1.000
_cell.length_c   1.000
_cell.angle_alpha   90.00
_cell.angle_beta   90.00
_cell.angle_gamma   90.00
#
_symmetry.space_group_name_H-M   'P 1'
#
loop_
_entity.id
_entity.type
_entity.pdbx_description
1 polymer ?
#
loop_
_entity_poly.entity_id
_entity_poly.type
_entity_poly.pdbx_seq_one_letter_code
_entity_poly.pdbx_strand_id
1 'polypeptide(L)'
;MNDAVTLSALTFGAQAFVTLFVILDPPGAAPIFLGLASGKSIKQQRRLAWQAAAVSLFVIVSFALFGNAILNYLNISLAALQGAGGILLLITGLGLLTGSLTDSNSAATQNIALVPLGTPLLAGPGAIVTTMLYVQKADGND
;
A
#
# COMPACT_ATOMS: atom_id res chain seq x y z
N MET A 1 26.24 -16.63 -18.89
CA MET A 1 24.82 -17.03 -18.64
C MET A 1 24.31 -16.50 -17.30
N ASN A 2 25.14 -16.47 -16.25
CA ASN A 2 24.74 -15.93 -14.93
C ASN A 2 24.51 -14.41 -14.93
N ASP A 3 25.29 -13.66 -15.72
CA ASP A 3 25.19 -12.18 -15.74
C ASP A 3 23.88 -11.70 -16.37
N ALA A 4 23.35 -12.39 -17.37
CA ALA A 4 22.07 -12.05 -17.99
C ALA A 4 20.88 -12.32 -17.03
N VAL A 5 20.95 -13.42 -16.28
CA VAL A 5 19.93 -13.76 -15.29
C VAL A 5 19.93 -12.78 -14.10
N THR A 6 21.13 -12.41 -13.61
CA THR A 6 21.26 -11.43 -12.53
C THR A 6 20.81 -10.04 -12.97
N LEU A 7 21.11 -9.61 -14.18
CA LEU A 7 20.64 -8.35 -14.74
C LEU A 7 19.10 -8.33 -14.88
N SER A 8 18.50 -9.45 -15.33
CA SER A 8 17.04 -9.55 -15.42
C SER A 8 16.37 -9.52 -14.05
N ALA A 9 16.93 -10.18 -13.04
CA ALA A 9 16.43 -10.16 -11.68
C ALA A 9 16.55 -8.77 -11.03
N LEU A 10 17.66 -8.06 -11.27
CA LEU A 10 17.85 -6.69 -10.79
C LEU A 10 16.88 -5.72 -11.44
N THR A 11 16.67 -5.82 -12.75
CA THR A 11 15.71 -4.95 -13.45
C THR A 11 14.29 -5.22 -13.00
N PHE A 12 13.91 -6.49 -12.80
CA PHE A 12 12.60 -6.87 -12.27
C PHE A 12 12.39 -6.32 -10.84
N GLY A 13 13.38 -6.51 -9.97
CA GLY A 13 13.33 -5.98 -8.59
C GLY A 13 13.25 -4.45 -8.56
N ALA A 14 14.00 -3.76 -9.42
CA ALA A 14 13.94 -2.31 -9.53
C ALA A 14 12.57 -1.83 -10.04
N GLN A 15 11.99 -2.50 -11.03
CA GLN A 15 10.65 -2.18 -11.53
C GLN A 15 9.59 -2.40 -10.44
N ALA A 16 9.62 -3.51 -9.73
CA ALA A 16 8.70 -3.79 -8.62
C ALA A 16 8.81 -2.72 -7.52
N PHE A 17 10.05 -2.38 -7.14
CA PHE A 17 10.29 -1.35 -6.13
C PHE A 17 9.77 0.02 -6.56
N VAL A 18 10.11 0.47 -7.78
CA VAL A 18 9.67 1.78 -8.28
C VAL A 18 8.14 1.83 -8.39
N THR A 19 7.52 0.78 -8.91
CA THR A 19 6.07 0.70 -9.03
C THR A 19 5.38 0.76 -7.66
N LEU A 20 5.85 -0.03 -6.69
CA LEU A 20 5.32 0.01 -5.33
C LEU A 20 5.56 1.37 -4.67
N PHE A 21 6.74 1.97 -4.86
CA PHE A 21 7.03 3.30 -4.33
C PHE A 21 6.07 4.37 -4.87
N VAL A 22 5.79 4.33 -6.18
CA VAL A 22 4.83 5.26 -6.80
C VAL A 22 3.41 5.03 -6.27
N ILE A 23 2.98 3.77 -6.12
CA ILE A 23 1.62 3.45 -5.65
C ILE A 23 1.44 3.75 -4.17
N LEU A 24 2.47 3.56 -3.35
CA LEU A 24 2.47 3.94 -1.94
C LEU A 24 2.43 5.46 -1.73
N ASP A 25 2.83 6.21 -2.77
CA ASP A 25 2.81 7.68 -2.83
C ASP A 25 3.28 8.37 -1.53
N PRO A 26 4.54 8.19 -1.10
CA PRO A 26 5.04 8.81 0.11
C PRO A 26 4.92 10.35 0.11
N PRO A 27 5.11 11.06 -1.01
CA PRO A 27 4.89 12.50 -1.08
C PRO A 27 3.45 12.92 -0.78
N GLY A 28 2.46 12.18 -1.31
CA GLY A 28 1.04 12.43 -1.06
C GLY A 28 0.61 12.02 0.35
N ALA A 29 1.17 10.94 0.88
CA ALA A 29 0.89 10.47 2.24
C ALA A 29 1.45 11.41 3.33
N ALA A 30 2.58 12.10 3.07
CA ALA A 30 3.25 12.94 4.06
C ALA A 30 2.37 14.08 4.61
N PRO A 31 1.70 14.92 3.82
CA PRO A 31 0.83 15.98 4.35
C PRO A 31 -0.35 15.41 5.13
N ILE A 32 -0.93 14.30 4.71
CA ILE A 32 -2.02 13.64 5.44
C ILE A 32 -1.52 13.13 6.79
N PHE A 33 -0.34 12.50 6.82
CA PHE A 33 0.31 12.07 8.06
C PHE A 33 0.55 13.25 9.01
N LEU A 34 1.10 14.35 8.51
CA LEU A 34 1.38 15.54 9.32
C LEU A 34 0.10 16.15 9.88
N GLY A 35 -0.99 16.17 9.10
CA GLY A 35 -2.30 16.60 9.57
C GLY A 35 -2.82 15.73 10.73
N LEU A 36 -2.78 14.41 10.57
CA LEU A 36 -3.22 13.44 11.60
C LEU A 36 -2.32 13.42 12.84
N ALA A 37 -1.04 13.71 12.68
CA ALA A 37 -0.07 13.75 13.76
C ALA A 37 0.06 15.15 14.38
N SER A 38 -0.74 16.12 13.95
CA SER A 38 -0.72 17.50 14.47
C SER A 38 -1.02 17.50 15.97
N GLY A 39 -0.35 18.36 16.71
CA GLY A 39 -0.48 18.44 18.18
C GLY A 39 0.28 17.36 18.98
N LYS A 40 0.93 16.40 18.31
CA LYS A 40 1.77 15.39 18.97
C LYS A 40 3.24 15.83 19.01
N SER A 41 3.98 15.38 20.04
CA SER A 41 5.42 15.64 20.12
C SER A 41 6.17 14.94 18.97
N ILE A 42 7.32 15.46 18.57
CA ILE A 42 8.17 14.87 17.50
C ILE A 42 8.48 13.40 17.78
N LYS A 43 8.71 13.04 19.02
CA LYS A 43 8.95 11.64 19.42
C LYS A 43 7.73 10.74 19.15
N GLN A 44 6.54 11.25 19.43
CA GLN A 44 5.28 10.53 19.16
C GLN A 44 5.02 10.44 17.66
N GLN A 45 5.24 11.51 16.89
CA GLN A 45 5.11 11.49 15.42
C GLN A 45 6.04 10.45 14.80
N ARG A 46 7.32 10.43 15.22
CA ARG A 46 8.29 9.43 14.73
C ARG A 46 7.87 8.00 15.07
N ARG A 47 7.33 7.76 16.28
CA ARG A 47 6.83 6.46 16.68
C ARG A 47 5.64 6.03 15.82
N LEU A 48 4.70 6.93 15.57
CA LEU A 48 3.53 6.68 14.72
C LEU A 48 3.94 6.36 13.28
N ALA A 49 4.90 7.10 12.71
CA ALA A 49 5.42 6.85 11.37
C ALA A 49 6.03 5.45 11.25
N TRP A 50 6.85 5.03 12.23
CA TRP A 50 7.42 3.69 12.26
C TRP A 50 6.37 2.59 12.40
N GLN A 51 5.35 2.81 13.22
CA GLN A 51 4.23 1.87 13.38
C GLN A 51 3.44 1.75 12.07
N ALA A 52 3.12 2.86 11.41
CA ALA A 52 2.44 2.85 10.13
C ALA A 52 3.25 2.12 9.05
N ALA A 53 4.55 2.40 8.95
CA ALA A 53 5.44 1.72 8.01
C ALA A 53 5.55 0.21 8.30
N ALA A 54 5.65 -0.18 9.56
CA ALA A 54 5.71 -1.59 9.95
C ALA A 54 4.42 -2.34 9.62
N VAL A 55 3.26 -1.73 9.88
CA VAL A 55 1.95 -2.33 9.53
C VAL A 55 1.80 -2.46 8.02
N SER A 56 2.16 -1.43 7.26
CA SER A 56 2.12 -1.47 5.79
C SER A 56 3.03 -2.55 5.23
N LEU A 57 4.25 -2.64 5.73
CA LEU A 57 5.19 -3.69 5.33
C LEU A 57 4.64 -5.08 5.66
N PHE A 58 4.09 -5.27 6.86
CA PHE A 58 3.49 -6.54 7.27
C PHE A 58 2.34 -6.94 6.34
N VAL A 59 1.45 -6.01 5.99
CA VAL A 59 0.34 -6.27 5.06
C VAL A 59 0.87 -6.65 3.69
N ILE A 60 1.78 -5.87 3.11
CA ILE A 60 2.36 -6.13 1.78
C ILE A 60 3.05 -7.49 1.75
N VAL A 61 3.88 -7.81 2.73
CA VAL A 61 4.58 -9.10 2.82
C VAL A 61 3.59 -10.26 2.99
N SER A 62 2.55 -10.09 3.80
CA SER A 62 1.51 -11.12 3.97
C SER A 62 0.79 -11.42 2.66
N PHE A 63 0.43 -10.40 1.89
CA PHE A 63 -0.19 -10.60 0.58
C PHE A 63 0.82 -11.08 -0.49
N ALA A 64 2.09 -10.74 -0.39
CA ALA A 64 3.11 -11.30 -1.26
C ALA A 64 3.28 -12.82 -1.06
N LEU A 65 3.26 -13.28 0.18
CA LEU A 65 3.46 -14.70 0.51
C LEU A 65 2.19 -15.54 0.41
N PHE A 66 1.06 -15.01 0.84
CA PHE A 66 -0.20 -15.76 0.98
C PHE A 66 -1.32 -15.26 0.07
N GLY A 67 -1.10 -14.23 -0.73
CA GLY A 67 -2.15 -13.57 -1.50
C GLY A 67 -2.89 -14.53 -2.44
N ASN A 68 -2.17 -15.38 -3.17
CA ASN A 68 -2.79 -16.38 -4.05
C ASN A 68 -3.63 -17.40 -3.26
N ALA A 69 -3.15 -17.86 -2.11
CA ALA A 69 -3.90 -18.77 -1.25
C ALA A 69 -5.16 -18.11 -0.68
N ILE A 70 -5.05 -16.85 -0.26
CA ILE A 70 -6.19 -16.06 0.24
C ILE A 70 -7.24 -15.86 -0.85
N LEU A 71 -6.84 -15.46 -2.05
CA LEU A 71 -7.77 -15.26 -3.17
C LEU A 71 -8.46 -16.54 -3.58
N ASN A 72 -7.72 -17.64 -3.68
CA ASN A 72 -8.26 -18.95 -4.01
C ASN A 72 -9.25 -19.43 -2.94
N TYR A 73 -8.94 -19.24 -1.66
CA TYR A 73 -9.84 -19.60 -0.56
C TYR A 73 -11.15 -18.79 -0.59
N LEU A 74 -11.05 -17.50 -0.94
CA LEU A 74 -12.21 -16.61 -1.04
C LEU A 74 -12.95 -16.71 -2.39
N ASN A 75 -12.44 -17.52 -3.33
CA ASN A 75 -12.96 -17.62 -4.71
C ASN A 75 -12.97 -16.24 -5.42
N ILE A 76 -12.01 -15.40 -5.16
CA ILE A 76 -11.87 -14.08 -5.78
C ILE A 76 -10.80 -14.18 -6.87
N SER A 77 -11.14 -13.80 -8.09
CA SER A 77 -10.14 -13.70 -9.16
C SER A 77 -9.28 -12.46 -8.99
N LEU A 78 -8.02 -12.51 -9.44
CA LEU A 78 -7.13 -11.36 -9.42
C LEU A 78 -7.72 -10.19 -10.23
N ALA A 79 -8.38 -10.47 -11.35
CA ALA A 79 -9.06 -9.46 -12.16
C ALA A 79 -10.18 -8.74 -11.38
N ALA A 80 -10.94 -9.47 -10.56
CA ALA A 80 -11.97 -8.87 -9.70
C ALA A 80 -11.33 -7.96 -8.63
N LEU A 81 -10.22 -8.41 -8.03
CA LEU A 81 -9.46 -7.61 -7.07
C LEU A 81 -8.87 -6.35 -7.71
N GLN A 82 -8.35 -6.45 -8.93
CA GLN A 82 -7.83 -5.31 -9.70
C GLN A 82 -8.94 -4.28 -9.99
N GLY A 83 -10.11 -4.75 -10.43
CA GLY A 83 -11.26 -3.88 -10.67
C GLY A 83 -11.73 -3.17 -9.42
N ALA A 84 -11.90 -3.89 -8.32
CA ALA A 84 -12.27 -3.32 -7.03
C ALA A 84 -11.22 -2.33 -6.51
N GLY A 85 -9.93 -2.69 -6.60
CA GLY A 85 -8.81 -1.83 -6.22
C GLY A 85 -8.75 -0.55 -7.04
N GLY A 86 -8.96 -0.64 -8.36
CA GLY A 86 -9.01 0.51 -9.27
C GLY A 86 -10.16 1.46 -8.93
N ILE A 87 -11.34 0.94 -8.65
CA ILE A 87 -12.50 1.75 -8.21
C ILE A 87 -12.21 2.45 -6.89
N LEU A 88 -11.63 1.75 -5.90
CA LEU A 88 -11.27 2.36 -4.63
C LEU A 88 -10.21 3.46 -4.79
N LEU A 89 -9.20 3.25 -5.63
CA LEU A 89 -8.20 4.28 -5.94
C LEU A 89 -8.84 5.51 -6.60
N LEU A 90 -9.79 5.30 -7.51
CA LEU A 90 -10.52 6.38 -8.17
C LEU A 90 -11.36 7.18 -7.16
N ILE A 91 -12.11 6.51 -6.29
CA ILE A 91 -12.90 7.15 -5.24
C ILE A 91 -11.98 7.93 -4.29
N THR A 92 -10.88 7.34 -3.87
CA THR A 92 -9.90 7.99 -2.98
C THR A 92 -9.27 9.21 -3.67
N GLY A 93 -8.87 9.08 -4.92
CA GLY A 93 -8.31 10.18 -5.71
C GLY A 93 -9.31 11.35 -5.87
N LEU A 94 -10.57 11.05 -6.17
CA LEU A 94 -11.63 12.07 -6.22
C LEU A 94 -11.85 12.73 -4.85
N GLY A 95 -11.84 11.95 -3.77
CA GLY A 95 -11.93 12.47 -2.41
C GLY A 95 -10.80 13.43 -2.04
N LEU A 96 -9.58 13.13 -2.47
CA LEU A 96 -8.42 14.03 -2.29
C LEU A 96 -8.57 15.31 -3.12
N LEU A 97 -9.02 15.21 -4.37
CA LEU A 97 -9.22 16.37 -5.25
C LEU A 97 -10.33 17.30 -4.75
N THR A 98 -11.40 16.74 -4.19
CA THR A 98 -12.53 17.53 -3.65
C THR A 98 -12.30 18.01 -2.23
N GLY A 99 -11.20 17.62 -1.57
CA GLY A 99 -10.91 17.97 -0.18
C GLY A 99 -11.78 17.25 0.85
N SER A 100 -12.68 16.38 0.43
CA SER A 100 -13.64 15.71 1.34
C SER A 100 -13.00 14.75 2.33
N LEU A 101 -11.77 14.30 2.07
CA LEU A 101 -11.00 13.44 3.00
C LEU A 101 -10.30 14.25 4.11
N THR A 102 -10.18 15.56 3.96
CA THR A 102 -9.59 16.45 5.00
C THR A 102 -10.58 16.86 6.06
N ASP A 103 -11.89 16.78 5.78
CA ASP A 103 -12.95 17.16 6.72
C ASP A 103 -13.32 16.08 7.74
N SER A 104 -12.70 14.90 7.67
CA SER A 104 -12.93 13.78 8.62
C SER A 104 -12.28 14.03 9.99
N ASN A 105 -12.39 15.23 10.52
CA ASN A 105 -11.85 15.65 11.81
C ASN A 105 -12.70 15.18 13.02
N SER A 106 -13.41 14.08 12.90
CA SER A 106 -14.26 13.61 13.99
C SER A 106 -14.06 12.13 14.24
N ALA A 107 -13.46 11.81 15.36
CA ALA A 107 -13.57 10.55 16.10
C ALA A 107 -12.51 9.46 15.95
N ALA A 108 -11.26 9.73 15.59
CA ALA A 108 -10.25 8.68 15.63
C ALA A 108 -9.04 9.03 16.53
N THR A 109 -9.26 9.29 17.81
CA THR A 109 -8.19 9.66 18.75
C THR A 109 -7.39 8.48 19.30
N GLN A 110 -7.68 7.22 18.95
CA GLN A 110 -7.08 6.10 19.69
C GLN A 110 -6.10 5.19 18.94
N ASN A 111 -6.10 5.09 17.61
CA ASN A 111 -5.12 4.25 16.91
C ASN A 111 -4.84 4.74 15.48
N ILE A 112 -4.39 5.99 15.36
CA ILE A 112 -4.10 6.67 14.09
C ILE A 112 -3.09 5.89 13.23
N ALA A 113 -2.19 5.13 13.83
CA ALA A 113 -1.18 4.37 13.09
C ALA A 113 -1.71 3.08 12.46
N LEU A 114 -2.73 2.45 13.06
CA LEU A 114 -3.23 1.14 12.61
C LEU A 114 -4.28 1.25 11.50
N VAL A 115 -5.26 2.11 11.65
CA VAL A 115 -6.42 2.12 10.75
C VAL A 115 -6.37 3.19 9.66
N PRO A 116 -6.10 4.48 9.93
CA PRO A 116 -6.05 5.45 8.82
C PRO A 116 -4.71 5.56 8.10
N LEU A 117 -3.59 5.13 8.71
CA LEU A 117 -2.26 5.30 8.10
C LEU A 117 -1.65 4.00 7.56
N GLY A 118 -1.77 2.90 8.30
CA GLY A 118 -1.06 1.67 7.94
C GLY A 118 -1.74 0.87 6.84
N THR A 119 -3.05 0.80 6.84
CA THR A 119 -3.78 -0.06 5.91
C THR A 119 -4.43 0.68 4.74
N PRO A 120 -5.29 1.70 4.91
CA PRO A 120 -5.89 2.32 3.73
C PRO A 120 -4.99 3.33 3.03
N LEU A 121 -4.05 3.96 3.73
CA LEU A 121 -3.25 5.03 3.15
C LEU A 121 -1.97 4.52 2.48
N LEU A 122 -1.19 3.67 3.16
CA LEU A 122 0.08 3.17 2.65
C LEU A 122 -0.04 1.78 2.00
N ALA A 123 -0.63 0.79 2.69
CA ALA A 123 -0.87 -0.53 2.13
C ALA A 123 -2.31 -0.66 1.61
N GLY A 124 -2.74 0.28 0.79
CA GLY A 124 -4.07 0.27 0.17
C GLY A 124 -4.24 -0.85 -0.85
N PRO A 125 -5.46 -1.02 -1.38
CA PRO A 125 -5.77 -2.08 -2.34
C PRO A 125 -4.88 -2.02 -3.59
N GLY A 126 -4.42 -0.85 -4.02
CA GLY A 126 -3.47 -0.70 -5.11
C GLY A 126 -2.12 -1.35 -4.84
N ALA A 127 -1.56 -1.17 -3.64
CA ALA A 127 -0.29 -1.78 -3.25
C ALA A 127 -0.41 -3.31 -3.13
N ILE A 128 -1.54 -3.80 -2.59
CA ILE A 128 -1.83 -5.23 -2.48
C ILE A 128 -1.91 -5.87 -3.87
N VAL A 129 -2.72 -5.32 -4.76
CA VAL A 129 -2.88 -5.81 -6.15
C VAL A 129 -1.56 -5.82 -6.88
N THR A 130 -0.80 -4.73 -6.80
CA THR A 130 0.51 -4.62 -7.47
C THR A 130 1.50 -5.63 -6.93
N THR A 131 1.55 -5.83 -5.62
CA THR A 131 2.40 -6.84 -5.00
C THR A 131 2.06 -8.22 -5.53
N MET A 132 0.79 -8.58 -5.60
CA MET A 132 0.34 -9.88 -6.10
C MET A 132 0.66 -10.07 -7.59
N LEU A 133 0.50 -9.01 -8.41
CA LEU A 133 0.89 -9.05 -9.83
C LEU A 133 2.38 -9.33 -10.01
N TYR A 134 3.24 -8.68 -9.22
CA TYR A 134 4.68 -8.93 -9.30
C TYR A 134 5.06 -10.33 -8.82
N VAL A 135 4.39 -10.86 -7.80
CA VAL A 135 4.59 -12.25 -7.35
C VAL A 135 4.20 -13.23 -8.45
N GLN A 136 3.02 -13.05 -9.10
CA GLN A 136 2.59 -13.92 -10.19
C GLN A 136 3.53 -13.87 -11.39
N LYS A 137 4.02 -12.70 -11.76
CA LYS A 137 5.04 -12.55 -12.82
C LYS A 137 6.36 -13.25 -12.45
N ALA A 138 6.76 -13.21 -11.19
CA ALA A 138 7.96 -13.92 -10.73
C ALA A 138 7.78 -15.44 -10.79
N ASP A 139 6.57 -15.94 -10.56
CA ASP A 139 6.22 -17.37 -10.61
C ASP A 139 5.98 -17.87 -12.05
N GLY A 140 6.04 -17.00 -13.07
CA GLY A 140 5.86 -17.36 -14.48
C GLY A 140 4.42 -17.76 -14.83
N ASN A 141 3.43 -17.34 -14.07
CA ASN A 141 2.00 -17.57 -14.30
C ASN A 141 1.35 -16.38 -15.04
N ASP A 142 1.87 -16.04 -16.21
CA ASP A 142 1.24 -15.08 -17.14
C ASP A 142 0.14 -15.76 -17.97
#